data_7ee04c743683b781cb77acbd44f618f3
#
_entry.id   7ee04c743683b781cb77acbd44f618f3
#
_cell.length_a   1.000
_cell.length_b   1.000
_cell.length_c   1.000
_cell.angle_alpha   90.00
_cell.angle_beta   90.00
_cell.angle_gamma   90.00
#
_symmetry.space_group_name_H-M   'P 1'
#
loop_
_entity.id
_entity.type
_entity.pdbx_description
1 polymer ?
#
loop_
_entity_poly.entity_id
_entity_poly.type
_entity_poly.pdbx_seq_one_letter_code
_entity_poly.pdbx_strand_id
1 'polypeptide(L)'
;MGDVKIPKNALYGPQTQRAIDNFVVSDLIMPKEFIISTLLIKIAAAKANYKLNLLNKNISVAITKSAQFLIESYDEGNFPIDVFQTGSGTSTNMNVNEVISNISKNKFKIIVHPNDHVNMSQSSNDVIPTAINHCAYSLATVSYTHLRAHETRIH
;
A
#
# COMPACT_ATOMS: atom_id res chain seq x y z
N MET A 1 12.17 -3.42 -21.59
CA MET A 1 12.40 -4.15 -20.33
C MET A 1 12.10 -5.62 -20.59
N GLY A 2 12.97 -6.53 -20.13
CA GLY A 2 12.81 -7.97 -20.37
C GLY A 2 11.61 -8.57 -19.65
N ASP A 3 11.20 -9.78 -20.07
CA ASP A 3 10.13 -10.56 -19.43
C ASP A 3 10.53 -10.96 -18.01
N VAL A 4 9.57 -10.93 -17.10
CA VAL A 4 9.74 -11.30 -15.70
C VAL A 4 8.74 -12.41 -15.36
N LYS A 5 9.22 -13.49 -14.77
CA LYS A 5 8.35 -14.58 -14.31
C LYS A 5 7.77 -14.22 -12.93
N ILE A 6 6.45 -14.17 -12.85
CA ILE A 6 5.72 -13.90 -11.60
C ILE A 6 5.04 -15.20 -11.15
N PRO A 7 5.04 -15.53 -9.85
CA PRO A 7 4.28 -16.67 -9.34
C PRO A 7 2.80 -16.57 -9.72
N LYS A 8 2.21 -17.68 -10.16
CA LYS A 8 0.84 -17.70 -10.71
C LYS A 8 -0.23 -17.14 -9.74
N ASN A 9 0.00 -17.27 -8.44
CA ASN A 9 -0.93 -16.83 -7.40
C ASN A 9 -0.58 -15.46 -6.80
N ALA A 10 0.50 -14.81 -7.25
CA ALA A 10 0.89 -13.51 -6.74
C ALA A 10 -0.11 -12.43 -7.15
N LEU A 11 -0.46 -11.57 -6.19
CA LEU A 11 -1.29 -10.38 -6.43
C LEU A 11 -0.45 -9.16 -6.82
N TYR A 12 0.87 -9.22 -6.68
CA TYR A 12 1.76 -8.18 -7.16
C TYR A 12 2.08 -8.36 -8.65
N GLY A 13 2.75 -7.38 -9.24
CA GLY A 13 3.04 -7.35 -10.67
C GLY A 13 4.55 -7.35 -10.97
N PRO A 14 4.92 -7.03 -12.24
CA PRO A 14 6.30 -7.11 -12.71
C PRO A 14 7.28 -6.17 -12.01
N GLN A 15 6.85 -5.00 -11.57
CA GLN A 15 7.73 -4.05 -10.88
C GLN A 15 8.10 -4.56 -9.50
N THR A 16 7.14 -5.15 -8.78
CA THR A 16 7.40 -5.81 -7.50
C THR A 16 8.36 -6.99 -7.67
N GLN A 17 8.14 -7.84 -8.67
CA GLN A 17 9.04 -8.98 -8.90
C GLN A 17 10.48 -8.52 -9.20
N ARG A 18 10.65 -7.49 -10.02
CA ARG A 18 11.99 -6.92 -10.25
C ARG A 18 12.64 -6.37 -8.99
N ALA A 19 11.84 -5.77 -8.10
CA ALA A 19 12.36 -5.29 -6.83
C ALA A 19 12.81 -6.45 -5.93
N ILE A 20 12.03 -7.53 -5.88
CA ILE A 20 12.40 -8.75 -5.15
C ILE A 20 13.72 -9.33 -5.70
N ASP A 21 13.84 -9.42 -7.01
CA ASP A 21 15.03 -9.98 -7.66
C ASP A 21 16.28 -9.10 -7.45
N ASN A 22 16.10 -7.78 -7.34
CA ASN A 22 17.20 -6.81 -7.22
C ASN A 22 17.63 -6.52 -5.78
N PHE A 23 16.73 -6.65 -4.82
CA PHE A 23 16.97 -6.27 -3.42
C PHE A 23 16.81 -7.48 -2.49
N VAL A 24 17.75 -8.42 -2.61
CA VAL A 24 17.88 -9.56 -1.70
C VAL A 24 18.92 -9.20 -0.64
N VAL A 25 18.52 -8.41 0.35
CA VAL A 25 19.43 -7.83 1.35
C VAL A 25 19.17 -8.43 2.73
N SER A 26 17.91 -8.56 3.12
CA SER A 26 17.49 -9.10 4.42
C SER A 26 16.20 -9.90 4.28
N ASP A 27 15.74 -10.48 5.40
CA ASP A 27 14.41 -11.12 5.47
C ASP A 27 13.35 -10.18 6.07
N LEU A 28 13.64 -8.87 6.18
CA LEU A 28 12.74 -7.88 6.74
C LEU A 28 11.84 -7.29 5.67
N ILE A 29 10.54 -7.34 5.90
CA ILE A 29 9.52 -6.70 5.07
C ILE A 29 8.93 -5.47 5.76
N MET A 30 8.23 -4.64 5.00
CA MET A 30 7.55 -3.46 5.58
C MET A 30 6.50 -3.87 6.60
N PRO A 31 6.45 -3.21 7.78
CA PRO A 31 5.45 -3.49 8.81
C PRO A 31 4.03 -3.37 8.28
N LYS A 32 3.12 -4.22 8.79
CA LYS A 32 1.69 -4.21 8.43
C LYS A 32 1.07 -2.83 8.56
N GLU A 33 1.34 -2.12 9.63
CA GLU A 33 0.80 -0.78 9.93
C GLU A 33 1.24 0.26 8.90
N PHE A 34 2.47 0.12 8.37
CA PHE A 34 2.98 0.97 7.30
C PHE A 34 2.25 0.69 5.98
N ILE A 35 2.03 -0.58 5.64
CA ILE A 35 1.27 -0.97 4.43
C ILE A 35 -0.19 -0.48 4.54
N ILE A 36 -0.84 -0.66 5.71
CA ILE A 36 -2.19 -0.14 5.95
C ILE A 36 -2.23 1.38 5.78
N SER A 37 -1.26 2.10 6.32
CA SER A 37 -1.16 3.56 6.15
C SER A 37 -1.03 3.96 4.69
N THR A 38 -0.22 3.21 3.92
CA THR A 38 -0.10 3.43 2.48
C THR A 38 -1.42 3.17 1.74
N LEU A 39 -2.14 2.09 2.07
CA LEU A 39 -3.47 1.79 1.51
C LEU A 39 -4.49 2.89 1.80
N LEU A 40 -4.49 3.45 3.01
CA LEU A 40 -5.35 4.58 3.38
C LEU A 40 -5.04 5.84 2.55
N ILE A 41 -3.76 6.12 2.29
CA ILE A 41 -3.34 7.21 1.40
C ILE A 41 -3.89 6.98 -0.02
N LYS A 42 -3.82 5.74 -0.55
CA LYS A 42 -4.37 5.43 -1.88
C LYS A 42 -5.89 5.65 -1.94
N ILE A 43 -6.62 5.30 -0.88
CA ILE A 43 -8.06 5.59 -0.77
C ILE A 43 -8.32 7.10 -0.81
N ALA A 44 -7.57 7.87 -0.02
CA ALA A 44 -7.72 9.31 0.05
C ALA A 44 -7.41 9.99 -1.30
N ALA A 45 -6.31 9.59 -1.94
CA ALA A 45 -5.91 10.10 -3.25
C ALA A 45 -6.94 9.78 -4.34
N ALA A 46 -7.45 8.54 -4.40
CA ALA A 46 -8.48 8.16 -5.36
C ALA A 46 -9.77 8.98 -5.20
N LYS A 47 -10.20 9.23 -3.97
CA LYS A 47 -11.35 10.08 -3.66
C LYS A 47 -11.11 11.55 -4.03
N ALA A 48 -9.92 12.08 -3.73
CA ALA A 48 -9.55 13.45 -4.08
C ALA A 48 -9.50 13.64 -5.61
N ASN A 49 -8.83 12.75 -6.34
CA ASN A 49 -8.73 12.81 -7.79
C ASN A 49 -10.12 12.69 -8.46
N TYR A 50 -11.03 11.88 -7.89
CA TYR A 50 -12.42 11.84 -8.36
C TYR A 50 -13.13 13.20 -8.16
N LYS A 51 -13.01 13.80 -6.97
CA LYS A 51 -13.62 15.11 -6.69
C LYS A 51 -13.07 16.23 -7.59
N LEU A 52 -11.80 16.11 -7.99
CA LEU A 52 -11.16 17.04 -8.92
C LEU A 52 -11.44 16.73 -10.40
N ASN A 53 -12.27 15.74 -10.70
CA ASN A 53 -12.58 15.26 -12.06
C ASN A 53 -11.35 14.74 -12.85
N LEU A 54 -10.28 14.35 -12.16
CA LEU A 54 -9.09 13.75 -12.77
C LEU A 54 -9.25 12.24 -12.94
N LEU A 55 -10.09 11.60 -12.12
CA LEU A 55 -10.35 10.16 -12.13
C LEU A 55 -11.85 9.91 -12.26
N ASN A 56 -12.27 8.96 -13.09
CA ASN A 56 -13.68 8.63 -13.18
C ASN A 56 -14.18 7.86 -11.94
N LYS A 57 -15.51 7.93 -11.71
CA LYS A 57 -16.16 7.33 -10.53
C LYS A 57 -15.88 5.84 -10.39
N ASN A 58 -15.97 5.08 -11.48
CA ASN A 58 -15.82 3.62 -11.44
C ASN A 58 -14.42 3.20 -11.02
N ILE A 59 -13.40 3.87 -11.53
CA ILE A 59 -12.00 3.61 -11.17
C ILE A 59 -11.74 4.02 -9.72
N SER A 60 -12.21 5.20 -9.29
CA SER A 60 -12.05 5.64 -7.89
C SER A 60 -12.70 4.67 -6.90
N VAL A 61 -13.92 4.21 -7.21
CA VAL A 61 -14.62 3.20 -6.38
C VAL A 61 -13.87 1.88 -6.38
N ALA A 62 -13.34 1.43 -7.52
CA ALA A 62 -12.59 0.20 -7.62
C ALA A 62 -11.30 0.23 -6.79
N ILE A 63 -10.52 1.32 -6.86
CA ILE A 63 -9.32 1.53 -6.04
C ILE A 63 -9.69 1.51 -4.56
N THR A 64 -10.73 2.27 -4.17
CA THR A 64 -11.17 2.37 -2.77
C THR A 64 -11.60 1.02 -2.21
N LYS A 65 -12.43 0.26 -2.94
CA LYS A 65 -12.89 -1.06 -2.53
C LYS A 65 -11.75 -2.09 -2.48
N SER A 66 -10.81 -2.02 -3.43
CA SER A 66 -9.64 -2.91 -3.44
C SER A 66 -8.72 -2.67 -2.26
N ALA A 67 -8.43 -1.41 -1.96
CA ALA A 67 -7.61 -1.05 -0.81
C ALA A 67 -8.30 -1.39 0.52
N GLN A 68 -9.62 -1.15 0.63
CA GLN A 68 -10.39 -1.53 1.82
C GLN A 68 -10.36 -3.04 2.04
N PHE A 69 -10.58 -3.83 0.99
CA PHE A 69 -10.49 -5.29 1.06
C PHE A 69 -9.11 -5.76 1.55
N LEU A 70 -8.03 -5.14 1.06
CA LEU A 70 -6.66 -5.46 1.49
C LEU A 70 -6.38 -5.09 2.95
N ILE A 71 -7.03 -4.07 3.49
CA ILE A 71 -6.95 -3.71 4.92
C ILE A 71 -7.67 -4.76 5.77
N GLU A 72 -8.86 -5.17 5.38
CA GLU A 72 -9.70 -6.12 6.10
C GLU A 72 -9.17 -7.56 6.04
N SER A 73 -8.58 -7.95 4.92
CA SER A 73 -8.02 -9.28 4.68
C SER A 73 -6.51 -9.20 4.38
N TYR A 74 -5.77 -8.56 5.29
CA TYR A 74 -4.34 -8.36 5.13
C TYR A 74 -3.58 -9.69 5.05
N ASP A 75 -2.76 -9.81 4.02
CA ASP A 75 -1.84 -10.93 3.81
C ASP A 75 -0.47 -10.37 3.42
N GLU A 76 0.53 -10.62 4.27
CA GLU A 76 1.90 -10.12 4.10
C GLU A 76 2.58 -10.67 2.83
N GLY A 77 2.18 -11.87 2.37
CA GLY A 77 2.70 -12.45 1.14
C GLY A 77 2.45 -11.61 -0.13
N ASN A 78 1.53 -10.65 -0.05
CA ASN A 78 1.30 -9.68 -1.13
C ASN A 78 2.30 -8.51 -1.14
N PHE A 79 3.09 -8.34 -0.06
CA PHE A 79 3.99 -7.20 0.16
C PHE A 79 5.42 -7.67 0.51
N PRO A 80 6.05 -8.49 -0.35
CA PRO A 80 7.26 -9.22 -0.03
C PRO A 80 8.57 -8.43 -0.25
N ILE A 81 8.49 -7.11 -0.46
CA ILE A 81 9.68 -6.31 -0.75
C ILE A 81 10.47 -6.04 0.53
N ASP A 82 11.79 -6.27 0.45
CA ASP A 82 12.75 -5.97 1.50
C ASP A 82 12.71 -4.48 1.90
N VAL A 83 12.88 -4.20 3.20
CA VAL A 83 12.96 -2.82 3.70
C VAL A 83 14.16 -2.06 3.13
N PHE A 84 15.25 -2.75 2.80
CA PHE A 84 16.41 -2.21 2.10
C PHE A 84 16.20 -2.24 0.60
N GLN A 85 15.55 -1.21 0.09
CA GLN A 85 15.13 -1.04 -1.30
C GLN A 85 15.58 0.31 -1.86
N THR A 86 14.95 0.79 -2.95
CA THR A 86 15.18 2.14 -3.47
C THR A 86 14.99 3.21 -2.39
N GLY A 87 15.86 4.21 -2.32
CA GLY A 87 15.97 5.15 -1.22
C GLY A 87 14.70 5.94 -0.86
N SER A 88 13.79 6.15 -1.83
CA SER A 88 12.49 6.82 -1.61
C SER A 88 11.33 5.85 -1.31
N GLY A 89 11.59 4.56 -1.12
CA GLY A 89 10.56 3.54 -0.92
C GLY A 89 9.67 3.30 -2.15
N THR A 90 10.15 3.66 -3.33
CA THR A 90 9.39 3.55 -4.60
C THR A 90 8.95 2.11 -4.87
N SER A 91 9.75 1.12 -4.53
CA SER A 91 9.42 -0.30 -4.74
C SER A 91 8.19 -0.70 -3.94
N THR A 92 8.08 -0.33 -2.67
CA THR A 92 6.88 -0.57 -1.84
C THR A 92 5.67 0.20 -2.36
N ASN A 93 5.83 1.47 -2.74
CA ASN A 93 4.73 2.25 -3.33
C ASN A 93 4.17 1.57 -4.59
N MET A 94 5.04 1.09 -5.49
CA MET A 94 4.63 0.38 -6.70
C MET A 94 4.02 -0.99 -6.39
N ASN A 95 4.53 -1.71 -5.41
CA ASN A 95 3.95 -2.97 -4.95
C ASN A 95 2.49 -2.78 -4.50
N VAL A 96 2.22 -1.80 -3.65
CA VAL A 96 0.85 -1.47 -3.23
C VAL A 96 -0.04 -1.12 -4.42
N ASN A 97 0.47 -0.34 -5.38
CA ASN A 97 -0.27 0.02 -6.60
C ASN A 97 -0.62 -1.21 -7.44
N GLU A 98 0.32 -2.13 -7.65
CA GLU A 98 0.12 -3.36 -8.42
C GLU A 98 -0.88 -4.30 -7.75
N VAL A 99 -0.79 -4.47 -6.43
CA VAL A 99 -1.72 -5.33 -5.66
C VAL A 99 -3.15 -4.76 -5.73
N ILE A 100 -3.35 -3.45 -5.54
CA ILE A 100 -4.65 -2.79 -5.71
C ILE A 100 -5.20 -3.03 -7.11
N SER A 101 -4.37 -2.85 -8.15
CA SER A 101 -4.76 -3.05 -9.55
C SER A 101 -5.23 -4.49 -9.80
N ASN A 102 -4.49 -5.48 -9.32
CA ASN A 102 -4.83 -6.89 -9.50
C ASN A 102 -6.08 -7.30 -8.71
N ILE A 103 -6.28 -6.82 -7.48
CA ILE A 103 -7.53 -7.01 -6.73
C ILE A 103 -8.71 -6.39 -7.49
N SER A 104 -8.55 -5.18 -8.00
CA SER A 104 -9.58 -4.51 -8.80
C SER A 104 -10.01 -5.36 -9.99
N LYS A 105 -9.07 -5.88 -10.75
CA LYS A 105 -9.30 -6.75 -11.90
C LYS A 105 -9.93 -8.09 -11.49
N ASN A 106 -9.34 -8.77 -10.50
CA ASN A 106 -9.73 -10.13 -10.15
C ASN A 106 -11.07 -10.20 -9.40
N LYS A 107 -11.28 -9.29 -8.43
CA LYS A 107 -12.45 -9.30 -7.55
C LYS A 107 -13.59 -8.43 -8.06
N PHE A 108 -13.29 -7.23 -8.56
CA PHE A 108 -14.30 -6.26 -8.97
C PHE A 108 -14.51 -6.18 -10.49
N LYS A 109 -13.69 -6.88 -11.27
CA LYS A 109 -13.75 -6.93 -12.75
C LYS A 109 -13.57 -5.56 -13.41
N ILE A 110 -12.88 -4.65 -12.74
CA ILE A 110 -12.56 -3.31 -13.25
C ILE A 110 -11.04 -3.22 -13.47
N ILE A 111 -10.67 -2.86 -14.70
CA ILE A 111 -9.25 -2.68 -15.05
C ILE A 111 -8.79 -1.31 -14.55
N VAL A 112 -7.84 -1.35 -13.62
CA VAL A 112 -7.20 -0.17 -13.04
C VAL A 112 -5.71 -0.25 -13.34
N HIS A 113 -5.12 0.83 -13.88
CA HIS A 113 -3.68 0.87 -14.13
C HIS A 113 -2.93 1.29 -12.85
N PRO A 114 -1.86 0.56 -12.44
CA PRO A 114 -1.19 0.82 -11.17
C PRO A 114 -0.53 2.20 -11.11
N ASN A 115 0.04 2.67 -12.23
CA ASN A 115 0.70 3.98 -12.27
C ASN A 115 -0.27 5.11 -12.61
N ASP A 116 -1.04 4.97 -13.71
CA ASP A 116 -1.85 6.06 -14.24
C ASP A 116 -3.12 6.33 -13.41
N HIS A 117 -3.64 5.31 -12.70
CA HIS A 117 -4.85 5.44 -11.90
C HIS A 117 -4.58 5.38 -10.40
N VAL A 118 -3.94 4.31 -9.88
CA VAL A 118 -3.71 4.15 -8.44
C VAL A 118 -2.73 5.20 -7.93
N ASN A 119 -1.68 5.50 -8.70
CA ASN A 119 -0.64 6.47 -8.34
C ASN A 119 -0.90 7.89 -8.87
N MET A 120 -2.05 8.14 -9.48
CA MET A 120 -2.38 9.46 -10.03
C MET A 120 -2.17 10.58 -9.03
N SER A 121 -1.50 11.65 -9.46
CA SER A 121 -1.18 12.85 -8.67
C SER A 121 -0.32 12.57 -7.42
N GLN A 122 0.45 11.49 -7.40
CA GLN A 122 1.26 11.09 -6.25
C GLN A 122 2.71 10.87 -6.64
N SER A 123 3.60 11.15 -5.69
CA SER A 123 5.02 10.79 -5.73
C SER A 123 5.34 9.89 -4.54
N SER A 124 6.24 8.92 -4.70
CA SER A 124 6.77 8.14 -3.56
C SER A 124 7.44 9.05 -2.52
N ASN A 125 8.01 10.18 -2.94
CA ASN A 125 8.60 11.16 -2.03
C ASN A 125 7.58 11.83 -1.08
N ASP A 126 6.28 11.80 -1.42
CA ASP A 126 5.19 12.28 -0.55
C ASP A 126 4.47 11.12 0.14
N VAL A 127 4.20 10.04 -0.59
CA VAL A 127 3.44 8.89 -0.06
C VAL A 127 4.19 8.22 1.08
N ILE A 128 5.49 7.95 0.91
CA ILE A 128 6.28 7.21 1.90
C ILE A 128 6.43 7.98 3.22
N PRO A 129 6.87 9.25 3.25
CA PRO A 129 6.95 9.98 4.52
C PRO A 129 5.58 10.21 5.16
N THR A 130 4.53 10.40 4.37
CA THR A 130 3.16 10.48 4.89
C THR A 130 2.73 9.17 5.57
N ALA A 131 3.02 8.03 4.95
CA ALA A 131 2.74 6.71 5.51
C ALA A 131 3.53 6.45 6.80
N ILE A 132 4.81 6.85 6.86
CA ILE A 132 5.64 6.77 8.07
C ILE A 132 5.00 7.58 9.21
N ASN A 133 4.67 8.83 8.96
CA ASN A 133 4.08 9.71 9.97
C ASN A 133 2.73 9.20 10.46
N HIS A 134 1.85 8.76 9.55
CA HIS A 134 0.54 8.21 9.89
C HIS A 134 0.68 6.91 10.70
N CYS A 135 1.55 6.01 10.29
CA CYS A 135 1.84 4.76 10.98
C CYS A 135 2.38 5.03 12.41
N ALA A 136 3.39 5.89 12.55
CA ALA A 136 3.98 6.25 13.83
C ALA A 136 2.94 6.88 14.78
N TYR A 137 2.12 7.81 14.28
CA TYR A 137 1.04 8.41 15.05
C TYR A 137 0.02 7.36 15.53
N SER A 138 -0.40 6.47 14.65
CA SER A 138 -1.38 5.43 14.97
C SER A 138 -0.85 4.48 16.06
N LEU A 139 0.40 4.02 15.94
CA LEU A 139 1.05 3.16 16.93
C LEU A 139 1.25 3.87 18.27
N ALA A 140 1.69 5.14 18.26
CA ALA A 140 1.86 5.94 19.46
C ALA A 140 0.52 6.16 20.20
N THR A 141 -0.56 6.44 19.47
CA THR A 141 -1.89 6.63 20.04
C THR A 141 -2.39 5.37 20.74
N VAL A 142 -2.25 4.21 20.13
CA VAL A 142 -2.63 2.92 20.73
C VAL A 142 -1.81 2.64 21.99
N SER A 143 -0.48 2.77 21.93
CA SER A 143 0.42 2.54 23.06
C SER A 143 0.11 3.49 24.23
N TYR A 144 -0.10 4.78 23.97
CA TYR A 144 -0.43 5.76 24.99
C TYR A 144 -1.77 5.46 25.68
N THR A 145 -2.79 5.05 24.93
CA THR A 145 -4.09 4.68 25.47
C THR A 145 -3.99 3.46 26.40
N HIS A 146 -3.20 2.46 26.02
CA HIS A 146 -2.96 1.29 26.87
C HIS A 146 -2.19 1.65 28.13
N LEU A 147 -1.16 2.48 28.06
CA LEU A 147 -0.39 2.92 29.24
C LEU A 147 -1.28 3.68 30.23
N ARG A 148 -2.09 4.64 29.77
CA ARG A 148 -3.04 5.35 30.66
C ARG A 148 -4.07 4.44 31.32
N ALA A 149 -4.57 3.44 30.61
CA ALA A 149 -5.52 2.48 31.17
C ALA A 149 -4.90 1.60 32.28
N HIS A 150 -3.59 1.36 32.24
CA HIS A 150 -2.85 0.67 33.29
C HIS A 150 -2.59 1.57 34.51
N GLU A 151 -2.22 2.84 34.32
CA GLU A 151 -1.97 3.79 35.40
C GLU A 151 -3.22 4.10 36.23
N THR A 152 -4.40 4.14 35.63
CA THR A 152 -5.68 4.39 36.33
C THR A 152 -6.19 3.19 37.13
N ARG A 153 -5.56 2.03 37.07
CA ARG A 153 -5.92 0.84 37.85
C ARG A 153 -5.16 0.70 39.22
N ILE A 154 -4.28 1.65 39.51
CA ILE A 154 -3.41 1.59 40.73
C ILE A 154 -3.88 2.56 41.82
N HIS A 155 -5.11 3.10 41.73
CA HIS A 155 -5.70 3.93 42.78
C HIS A 155 -7.06 3.39 43.22
#